data_f5b148852a581bdeffbdac557f415bb5
#
_entry.id   f5b148852a581bdeffbdac557f415bb5
#
_cell.length_a   1.000
_cell.length_b   1.000
_cell.length_c   1.000
_cell.angle_alpha   90.00
_cell.angle_beta   90.00
_cell.angle_gamma   90.00
#
_symmetry.space_group_name_H-M   'P 1'
#
loop_
_entity.id
_entity.type
_entity.pdbx_description
1 polymer ?
#
loop_
_entity_poly.entity_id
_entity_poly.type
_entity_poly.pdbx_seq_one_letter_code
_entity_poly.pdbx_strand_id
1 'polypeptide(L)'
;MIRLLKVDRPNLEAVAIDTSPTMLKSAREHFANDPSVKIVNHDLSLQLPDLGYFDVVVSSFAIHHLDHKRKRSLYEEIYDILTPTGVFCNLEHVASPSVELHIRFLNAIGYTPKTESKSDKVLPMETQLNWLREIGFVDVDCYWKWLEMALLIGYKV
;
A
#
# COMPACT_ATOMS: atom_id res chain seq x y z
N MET A 1 5.03 1.86 10.75
CA MET A 1 5.26 3.01 9.83
C MET A 1 4.94 4.35 10.48
N ILE A 2 3.68 4.68 10.83
CA ILE A 2 3.29 5.96 11.47
C ILE A 2 4.24 6.35 12.62
N ARG A 3 4.56 5.42 13.52
CA ARG A 3 5.49 5.68 14.62
C ARG A 3 6.87 6.17 14.17
N LEU A 4 7.42 5.61 13.09
CA LEU A 4 8.72 6.02 12.56
C LEU A 4 8.65 7.43 11.96
N LEU A 5 7.58 7.72 11.21
CA LEU A 5 7.36 9.06 10.67
C LEU A 5 7.22 10.13 11.78
N LYS A 6 6.60 9.78 12.91
CA LYS A 6 6.44 10.68 14.04
C LYS A 6 7.75 10.97 14.79
N VAL A 7 8.81 10.20 14.61
CA VAL A 7 10.14 10.52 15.17
C VAL A 7 10.65 11.83 14.56
N ASP A 8 10.53 11.98 13.24
CA ASP A 8 11.01 13.16 12.52
C ASP A 8 9.93 14.26 12.41
N ARG A 9 8.67 13.89 12.57
CA ARG A 9 7.49 14.75 12.41
C ARG A 9 6.53 14.54 13.58
N PRO A 10 6.85 15.02 14.81
CA PRO A 10 6.05 14.73 16.01
C PRO A 10 4.61 15.25 15.94
N ASN A 11 4.34 16.28 15.16
CA ASN A 11 3.01 16.85 14.95
C ASN A 11 2.23 16.21 13.80
N LEU A 12 2.72 15.07 13.24
CA LEU A 12 2.04 14.35 12.19
C LEU A 12 0.66 13.89 12.65
N GLU A 13 -0.37 14.23 11.90
CA GLU A 13 -1.71 13.64 12.00
C GLU A 13 -1.81 12.45 11.02
N ALA A 14 -2.46 11.37 11.44
CA ALA A 14 -2.55 10.17 10.61
C ALA A 14 -3.92 9.49 10.71
N VAL A 15 -4.31 8.87 9.60
CA VAL A 15 -5.42 7.91 9.55
C VAL A 15 -4.84 6.55 9.19
N ALA A 16 -5.03 5.56 10.05
CA ALA A 16 -4.66 4.17 9.78
C ALA A 16 -5.92 3.39 9.42
N ILE A 17 -5.89 2.69 8.29
CA ILE A 17 -7.00 1.89 7.78
C ILE A 17 -6.59 0.43 7.76
N ASP A 18 -7.44 -0.43 8.28
CA ASP A 18 -7.30 -1.89 8.19
C ASP A 18 -8.69 -2.53 8.32
N THR A 19 -8.83 -3.79 7.91
CA THR A 19 -10.03 -4.61 8.14
C THR A 19 -9.78 -5.77 9.10
N SER A 20 -8.53 -6.11 9.37
CA SER A 20 -8.15 -7.18 10.29
C SER A 20 -8.43 -6.80 11.74
N PRO A 21 -9.29 -7.54 12.47
CA PRO A 21 -9.56 -7.27 13.88
C PRO A 21 -8.31 -7.26 14.74
N THR A 22 -7.34 -8.13 14.45
CA THR A 22 -6.08 -8.23 15.18
C THR A 22 -5.21 -7.00 14.95
N MET A 23 -5.09 -6.55 13.69
CA MET A 23 -4.30 -5.35 13.34
C MET A 23 -4.95 -4.08 13.92
N LEU A 24 -6.26 -3.96 13.81
CA LEU A 24 -7.02 -2.85 14.40
C LEU A 24 -6.88 -2.78 15.92
N LYS A 25 -6.94 -3.94 16.61
CA LYS A 25 -6.72 -4.02 18.05
C LYS A 25 -5.31 -3.55 18.40
N SER A 26 -4.30 -4.10 17.76
CA SER A 26 -2.89 -3.72 17.98
C SER A 26 -2.66 -2.21 17.71
N ALA A 27 -3.24 -1.66 16.64
CA ALA A 27 -3.14 -0.25 16.34
C ALA A 27 -3.79 0.62 17.44
N ARG A 28 -4.99 0.27 17.90
CA ARG A 28 -5.68 0.99 19.00
C ARG A 28 -4.89 0.96 20.30
N GLU A 29 -4.33 -0.19 20.66
CA GLU A 29 -3.49 -0.33 21.84
C GLU A 29 -2.21 0.51 21.72
N HIS A 30 -1.59 0.49 20.56
CA HIS A 30 -0.35 1.21 20.30
C HIS A 30 -0.51 2.74 20.32
N PHE A 31 -1.61 3.24 19.78
CA PHE A 31 -1.91 4.67 19.68
C PHE A 31 -2.95 5.15 20.69
N ALA A 32 -3.21 4.38 21.77
CA ALA A 32 -4.24 4.70 22.76
C ALA A 32 -4.12 6.11 23.38
N ASN A 33 -2.89 6.60 23.50
CA ASN A 33 -2.59 7.92 24.10
C ASN A 33 -2.18 8.96 23.03
N ASP A 34 -2.38 8.69 21.76
CA ASP A 34 -2.02 9.60 20.67
C ASP A 34 -3.28 10.04 19.89
N PRO A 35 -3.91 11.16 20.25
CA PRO A 35 -5.13 11.64 19.63
C PRO A 35 -4.95 12.09 18.17
N SER A 36 -3.72 12.26 17.71
CA SER A 36 -3.42 12.61 16.32
C SER A 36 -3.45 11.43 15.37
N VAL A 37 -3.70 10.19 15.87
CA VAL A 37 -3.83 8.98 15.04
C VAL A 37 -5.26 8.46 15.12
N LYS A 38 -5.99 8.56 14.02
CA LYS A 38 -7.34 8.00 13.86
C LYS A 38 -7.23 6.58 13.30
N ILE A 39 -7.90 5.61 13.93
CA ILE A 39 -7.97 4.21 13.46
C ILE A 39 -9.34 3.97 12.84
N VAL A 40 -9.37 3.55 11.58
CA VAL A 40 -10.59 3.30 10.80
C VAL A 40 -10.64 1.83 10.42
N ASN A 41 -11.77 1.17 10.75
CA ASN A 41 -12.08 -0.15 10.21
C ASN A 41 -12.76 0.03 8.86
N HIS A 42 -12.06 -0.35 7.78
CA HIS A 42 -12.60 -0.26 6.43
C HIS A 42 -11.98 -1.30 5.51
N ASP A 43 -12.81 -1.92 4.68
CA ASP A 43 -12.40 -2.88 3.67
C ASP A 43 -12.02 -2.14 2.37
N LEU A 44 -10.77 -2.26 1.95
CA LEU A 44 -10.26 -1.64 0.72
C LEU A 44 -10.91 -2.22 -0.56
N SER A 45 -11.65 -3.32 -0.48
CA SER A 45 -12.46 -3.81 -1.59
C SER A 45 -13.64 -2.87 -1.92
N LEU A 46 -14.02 -2.03 -0.97
CA LEU A 46 -15.02 -0.97 -1.10
C LEU A 46 -14.34 0.37 -1.41
N GLN A 47 -15.12 1.33 -1.93
CA GLN A 47 -14.67 2.70 -2.14
C GLN A 47 -14.21 3.32 -0.81
N LEU A 48 -13.12 4.09 -0.84
CA LEU A 48 -12.64 4.80 0.34
C LEU A 48 -13.72 5.73 0.90
N PRO A 49 -13.91 5.78 2.23
CA PRO A 49 -14.80 6.76 2.84
C PRO A 49 -14.20 8.17 2.71
N ASP A 50 -15.02 9.18 2.95
CA ASP A 50 -14.52 10.56 3.05
C ASP A 50 -13.59 10.71 4.27
N LEU A 51 -12.32 10.85 4.01
CA LEU A 51 -11.24 10.96 5.00
C LEU A 51 -10.58 12.34 5.00
N GLY A 52 -10.96 13.22 4.07
CA GLY A 52 -10.27 14.48 3.79
C GLY A 52 -9.06 14.30 2.87
N TYR A 53 -8.12 15.24 2.93
CA TYR A 53 -6.94 15.28 2.06
C TYR A 53 -5.66 14.96 2.83
N PHE A 54 -4.67 14.42 2.11
CA PHE A 54 -3.41 13.95 2.70
C PHE A 54 -2.20 14.39 1.87
N ASP A 55 -1.12 14.76 2.55
CA ASP A 55 0.17 15.02 1.89
C ASP A 55 0.88 13.72 1.52
N VAL A 56 0.60 12.64 2.26
CA VAL A 56 1.23 11.34 2.07
C VAL A 56 0.19 10.23 2.25
N VAL A 57 0.10 9.34 1.27
CA VAL A 57 -0.61 8.07 1.41
C VAL A 57 0.39 6.93 1.32
N VAL A 58 0.35 6.02 2.27
CA VAL A 58 1.25 4.86 2.31
C VAL A 58 0.46 3.58 2.44
N SER A 59 0.73 2.62 1.56
CA SER A 59 0.26 1.25 1.65
C SER A 59 1.44 0.29 1.87
N SER A 60 1.21 -0.76 2.63
CA SER A 60 2.22 -1.80 2.87
C SER A 60 1.55 -3.17 2.88
N PHE A 61 1.77 -3.95 1.85
CA PHE A 61 1.27 -5.32 1.69
C PHE A 61 -0.25 -5.47 1.93
N ALA A 62 -1.04 -4.50 1.46
CA ALA A 62 -2.50 -4.52 1.59
C ALA A 62 -3.22 -4.62 0.24
N ILE A 63 -2.70 -3.96 -0.78
CA ILE A 63 -3.39 -3.80 -2.06
C ILE A 63 -3.33 -5.07 -2.93
N HIS A 64 -2.31 -5.93 -2.79
CA HIS A 64 -2.17 -7.15 -3.60
C HIS A 64 -3.32 -8.16 -3.42
N HIS A 65 -4.10 -8.07 -2.35
CA HIS A 65 -5.27 -8.93 -2.15
C HIS A 65 -6.50 -8.51 -2.99
N LEU A 66 -6.54 -7.27 -3.47
CA LEU A 66 -7.66 -6.74 -4.25
C LEU A 66 -7.66 -7.29 -5.68
N ASP A 67 -8.82 -7.41 -6.30
CA ASP A 67 -8.88 -7.68 -7.74
C ASP A 67 -8.30 -6.51 -8.56
N HIS A 68 -7.92 -6.80 -9.80
CA HIS A 68 -7.16 -5.85 -10.62
C HIS A 68 -7.94 -4.57 -10.94
N LYS A 69 -9.27 -4.69 -11.15
CA LYS A 69 -10.13 -3.53 -11.39
C LYS A 69 -10.19 -2.65 -10.14
N ARG A 70 -10.35 -3.27 -8.97
CA ARG A 70 -10.41 -2.55 -7.70
C ARG A 70 -9.08 -1.88 -7.35
N LYS A 71 -7.95 -2.54 -7.61
CA LYS A 71 -6.62 -1.92 -7.44
C LYS A 71 -6.51 -0.62 -8.20
N ARG A 72 -6.89 -0.63 -9.48
CA ARG A 72 -6.82 0.57 -10.32
C ARG A 72 -7.72 1.68 -9.79
N SER A 73 -9.00 1.38 -9.47
CA SER A 73 -9.89 2.41 -8.91
C SER A 73 -9.43 2.91 -7.54
N LEU A 74 -8.79 2.06 -6.71
CA LEU A 74 -8.19 2.52 -5.46
C LEU A 74 -7.03 3.50 -5.70
N TYR A 75 -6.21 3.29 -6.74
CA TYR A 75 -5.16 4.26 -7.11
C TYR A 75 -5.75 5.60 -7.57
N GLU A 76 -6.87 5.58 -8.30
CA GLU A 76 -7.63 6.79 -8.67
C GLU A 76 -8.15 7.51 -7.43
N GLU A 77 -8.79 6.79 -6.49
CA GLU A 77 -9.27 7.34 -5.22
C GLU A 77 -8.12 7.92 -4.36
N ILE A 78 -6.96 7.26 -4.32
CA ILE A 78 -5.76 7.76 -3.64
C ILE A 78 -5.26 9.06 -4.30
N TYR A 79 -5.25 9.11 -5.62
CA TYR A 79 -4.89 10.34 -6.33
C TYR A 79 -5.82 11.50 -5.95
N ASP A 80 -7.13 11.24 -5.89
CA ASP A 80 -8.13 12.27 -5.58
C ASP A 80 -7.95 12.85 -4.17
N ILE A 81 -7.64 12.02 -3.18
CA ILE A 81 -7.45 12.47 -1.79
C ILE A 81 -6.06 13.02 -1.48
N LEU A 82 -5.10 12.94 -2.39
CA LEU A 82 -3.80 13.59 -2.22
C LEU A 82 -3.91 15.09 -2.45
N THR A 83 -3.23 15.88 -1.62
CA THR A 83 -3.01 17.31 -1.86
C THR A 83 -2.09 17.51 -3.07
N PRO A 84 -2.09 18.70 -3.73
CA PRO A 84 -1.03 19.05 -4.67
C PRO A 84 0.35 18.87 -4.03
N THR A 85 1.30 18.31 -4.76
CA THR A 85 2.64 17.87 -4.30
C THR A 85 2.63 16.68 -3.33
N GLY A 86 1.48 16.06 -3.09
CA GLY A 86 1.35 14.87 -2.26
C GLY A 86 1.99 13.63 -2.90
N VAL A 87 2.33 12.64 -2.08
CA VAL A 87 3.02 11.43 -2.53
C VAL A 87 2.26 10.16 -2.14
N PHE A 88 2.17 9.23 -3.08
CA PHE A 88 1.72 7.86 -2.84
C PHE A 88 2.92 6.92 -2.80
N CYS A 89 3.06 6.18 -1.70
CA CYS A 89 4.08 5.14 -1.50
C CYS A 89 3.40 3.79 -1.31
N ASN A 90 3.62 2.86 -2.22
CA ASN A 90 3.05 1.51 -2.16
C ASN A 90 4.15 0.46 -2.08
N LEU A 91 4.38 -0.11 -0.88
CA LEU A 91 5.19 -1.31 -0.72
C LEU A 91 4.30 -2.51 -1.03
N GLU A 92 4.54 -3.15 -2.17
CA GLU A 92 3.63 -4.09 -2.79
C GLU A 92 4.28 -5.44 -3.09
N HIS A 93 3.47 -6.49 -3.09
CA HIS A 93 3.79 -7.79 -3.63
C HIS A 93 3.43 -7.81 -5.13
N VAL A 94 4.44 -7.89 -5.99
CA VAL A 94 4.30 -7.84 -7.45
C VAL A 94 4.59 -9.21 -8.07
N ALA A 95 4.02 -9.47 -9.24
CA ALA A 95 4.24 -10.73 -9.94
C ALA A 95 5.70 -10.88 -10.40
N SER A 96 6.24 -12.07 -10.26
CA SER A 96 7.53 -12.44 -10.86
C SER A 96 7.44 -12.48 -12.38
N PRO A 97 8.51 -12.12 -13.09
CA PRO A 97 8.58 -12.28 -14.54
C PRO A 97 8.81 -13.74 -14.99
N SER A 98 9.19 -14.64 -14.09
CA SER A 98 9.37 -16.06 -14.38
C SER A 98 9.04 -16.96 -13.20
N VAL A 99 8.75 -18.24 -13.50
CA VAL A 99 8.46 -19.27 -12.49
C VAL A 99 9.68 -19.50 -11.59
N GLU A 100 10.88 -19.46 -12.13
CA GLU A 100 12.14 -19.65 -11.38
C GLU A 100 12.35 -18.56 -10.33
N LEU A 101 12.09 -17.31 -10.70
CA LEU A 101 12.18 -16.19 -9.76
C LEU A 101 11.08 -16.24 -8.70
N HIS A 102 9.89 -16.67 -9.07
CA HIS A 102 8.80 -16.91 -8.12
C HIS A 102 9.17 -17.98 -7.08
N ILE A 103 9.68 -19.13 -7.53
CA ILE A 103 10.15 -20.19 -6.62
C ILE A 103 11.28 -19.67 -5.72
N ARG A 104 12.21 -18.88 -6.26
CA ARG A 104 13.29 -18.26 -5.49
C ARG A 104 12.75 -17.32 -4.41
N PHE A 105 11.72 -16.51 -4.73
CA PHE A 105 11.06 -15.64 -3.76
C PHE A 105 10.40 -16.46 -2.64
N LEU A 106 9.57 -17.45 -2.99
CA LEU A 106 8.88 -18.29 -2.02
C LEU A 106 9.89 -18.95 -1.06
N ASN A 107 10.96 -19.56 -1.61
CA ASN A 107 12.00 -20.18 -0.77
C ASN A 107 12.67 -19.18 0.17
N ALA A 108 12.91 -17.95 -0.30
CA ALA A 108 13.57 -16.91 0.50
C ALA A 108 12.71 -16.42 1.68
N ILE A 109 11.37 -16.50 1.57
CA ILE A 109 10.43 -16.13 2.65
C ILE A 109 9.90 -17.35 3.42
N GLY A 110 10.44 -18.56 3.16
CA GLY A 110 10.08 -19.78 3.89
C GLY A 110 8.80 -20.47 3.40
N TYR A 111 8.35 -20.17 2.18
CA TYR A 111 7.17 -20.75 1.55
C TYR A 111 7.56 -21.68 0.39
N THR A 112 6.57 -22.42 -0.09
CA THR A 112 6.65 -23.25 -1.30
C THR A 112 5.40 -23.01 -2.15
N PRO A 113 5.37 -23.40 -3.43
CA PRO A 113 4.17 -23.29 -4.26
C PRO A 113 2.93 -24.01 -3.71
N LYS A 114 3.11 -24.92 -2.76
CA LYS A 114 2.00 -25.62 -2.08
C LYS A 114 1.46 -24.86 -0.87
N THR A 115 2.28 -24.00 -0.26
CA THR A 115 1.97 -23.28 0.98
C THR A 115 1.78 -21.78 0.76
N GLU A 116 1.95 -21.28 -0.45
CA GLU A 116 1.70 -19.88 -0.77
C GLU A 116 0.23 -19.50 -0.58
N SER A 117 0.00 -18.22 -0.35
CA SER A 117 -1.34 -17.67 -0.21
C SER A 117 -2.06 -17.66 -1.57
N LYS A 118 -3.25 -18.29 -1.62
CA LYS A 118 -4.12 -18.24 -2.80
C LYS A 118 -4.95 -16.95 -2.90
N SER A 119 -4.89 -16.10 -1.88
CA SER A 119 -5.62 -14.84 -1.85
C SER A 119 -4.91 -13.72 -2.61
N ASP A 120 -3.62 -13.91 -2.93
CA ASP A 120 -2.80 -12.89 -3.55
C ASP A 120 -3.14 -12.78 -5.05
N LYS A 121 -3.52 -11.58 -5.46
CA LYS A 121 -3.85 -11.24 -6.84
C LYS A 121 -2.76 -10.32 -7.38
N VAL A 122 -1.54 -10.84 -7.41
CA VAL A 122 -0.36 -10.08 -7.83
C VAL A 122 -0.44 -9.64 -9.30
N LEU A 123 0.17 -8.53 -9.60
CA LEU A 123 0.30 -7.96 -10.94
C LEU A 123 1.76 -7.65 -11.25
N PRO A 124 2.15 -7.69 -12.53
CA PRO A 124 3.45 -7.18 -12.94
C PRO A 124 3.66 -5.73 -12.46
N MET A 125 4.85 -5.46 -11.99
CA MET A 125 5.24 -4.12 -11.50
C MET A 125 4.97 -3.04 -12.55
N GLU A 126 5.38 -3.27 -13.80
CA GLU A 126 5.20 -2.31 -14.91
C GLU A 126 3.71 -1.98 -15.17
N THR A 127 2.82 -2.95 -15.02
CA THR A 127 1.38 -2.71 -15.16
C THR A 127 0.90 -1.68 -14.13
N GLN A 128 1.35 -1.82 -12.88
CA GLN A 128 0.97 -0.91 -11.80
C GLN A 128 1.61 0.47 -11.98
N LEU A 129 2.88 0.56 -12.36
CA LEU A 129 3.55 1.83 -12.68
C LEU A 129 2.86 2.56 -13.85
N ASN A 130 2.44 1.83 -14.88
CA ASN A 130 1.71 2.42 -16.01
C ASN A 130 0.35 2.96 -15.57
N TRP A 131 -0.39 2.23 -14.74
CA TRP A 131 -1.65 2.73 -14.19
C TRP A 131 -1.47 4.03 -13.39
N LEU A 132 -0.44 4.13 -12.56
CA LEU A 132 -0.15 5.36 -11.83
C LEU A 132 0.12 6.53 -12.80
N ARG A 133 0.89 6.32 -13.86
CA ARG A 133 1.15 7.36 -14.89
C ARG A 133 -0.12 7.75 -15.64
N GLU A 134 -0.96 6.78 -16.02
CA GLU A 134 -2.24 7.02 -16.70
C GLU A 134 -3.24 7.79 -15.84
N ILE A 135 -3.22 7.60 -14.52
CA ILE A 135 -4.06 8.31 -13.54
C ILE A 135 -3.63 9.78 -13.41
N GLY A 136 -2.35 10.07 -13.64
CA GLY A 136 -1.82 11.44 -13.58
C GLY A 136 -0.71 11.65 -12.56
N PHE A 137 -0.23 10.59 -11.90
CA PHE A 137 0.98 10.70 -11.08
C PHE A 137 2.20 11.00 -11.95
N VAL A 138 3.10 11.81 -11.44
CA VAL A 138 4.40 12.12 -12.05
C VAL A 138 5.53 11.49 -11.24
N ASP A 139 6.73 11.45 -11.80
CA ASP A 139 7.93 10.85 -11.20
C ASP A 139 7.67 9.43 -10.68
N VAL A 140 6.84 8.70 -11.44
CA VAL A 140 6.42 7.32 -11.12
C VAL A 140 7.55 6.36 -11.41
N ASP A 141 8.06 5.71 -10.36
CA ASP A 141 9.10 4.70 -10.48
C ASP A 141 9.04 3.65 -9.37
N CYS A 142 9.83 2.57 -9.54
CA CYS A 142 10.11 1.60 -8.50
C CYS A 142 11.38 2.04 -7.75
N TYR A 143 11.20 2.58 -6.56
CA TYR A 143 12.30 3.13 -5.74
C TYR A 143 13.11 2.07 -4.99
N TRP A 144 12.53 0.89 -4.81
CA TRP A 144 13.21 -0.26 -4.24
C TRP A 144 12.54 -1.55 -4.70
N LYS A 145 13.34 -2.58 -4.96
CA LYS A 145 12.85 -3.90 -5.33
C LYS A 145 13.74 -5.01 -4.77
N TRP A 146 13.09 -6.02 -4.20
CA TRP A 146 13.72 -7.29 -3.84
C TRP A 146 12.79 -8.42 -4.24
N LEU A 147 13.18 -9.17 -5.29
CA LEU A 147 12.36 -10.24 -5.89
C LEU A 147 10.92 -9.74 -6.21
N GLU A 148 9.92 -10.22 -5.48
CA GLU A 148 8.51 -9.84 -5.65
C GLU A 148 8.06 -8.71 -4.73
N MET A 149 8.93 -8.19 -3.87
CA MET A 149 8.64 -7.01 -3.07
C MET A 149 9.14 -5.77 -3.79
N ALA A 150 8.28 -4.79 -3.97
CA ALA A 150 8.60 -3.55 -4.68
C ALA A 150 7.99 -2.33 -3.98
N LEU A 151 8.75 -1.23 -3.88
CA LEU A 151 8.26 0.06 -3.44
C LEU A 151 7.98 0.92 -4.66
N LEU A 152 6.70 1.10 -4.97
CA LEU A 152 6.22 1.95 -6.06
C LEU A 152 5.89 3.32 -5.48
N ILE A 153 6.38 4.38 -6.11
CA ILE A 153 6.12 5.77 -5.68
C ILE A 153 5.66 6.58 -6.87
N GLY A 154 4.72 7.51 -6.62
CA GLY A 154 4.28 8.52 -7.56
C GLY A 154 3.83 9.77 -6.83
N TYR A 155 3.98 10.93 -7.45
CA TYR A 155 3.65 12.23 -6.89
C TYR A 155 2.45 12.84 -7.63
N LYS A 156 1.60 13.56 -6.90
CA LYS A 156 0.55 14.40 -7.49
C LYS A 156 1.12 15.81 -7.73
N VAL A 157 0.85 16.39 -8.88
CA VAL A 157 1.17 17.80 -9.23
C VAL A 157 -0.05 18.69 -9.14
#